data_6575141f2e7a88005dbfcdcb297b5fe2
#
_entry.id   6575141f2e7a88005dbfcdcb297b5fe2
#
_cell.length_a   1.000
_cell.length_b   1.000
_cell.length_c   1.000
_cell.angle_alpha   90.00
_cell.angle_beta   90.00
_cell.angle_gamma   90.00
#
_symmetry.space_group_name_H-M   'P 1'
#
loop_
_entity.id
_entity.type
_entity.pdbx_description
1 polymer ?
#
loop_
_entity_poly.entity_id
_entity_poly.type
_entity_poly.pdbx_seq_one_letter_code
_entity_poly.pdbx_strand_id
1 'polypeptide(L)'
;DIHNNFRPEDQYENGVESIWAIQYSRNDGSTYGNLNWSYGLIVPNIPDVTNGGCDFYKPSQNLVNAFKTDENGLPMIDTFNDINYEMKTDNADPRLFLTVGITGLPYMFNKKFIMDHSSAWSRSGGLYGYNVTLKQNVDPALIGTYLIHGSYWASPMNRIVFRYADVILERAEAEAQLGNSAEAIKLVNQIRTRAAGSTQMIADYPNKYGVHFYCKNYTGSYSKEDAIKIVKMERRLEFAMESERFFDLVRWGEASTVLNNYFAKEKE
;
A
#
# COMPACT_ATOMS: atom_id res chain seq x y z
N ASP A 1 -7.97 10.38 -5.98
CA ASP A 1 -7.10 9.22 -6.10
C ASP A 1 -6.35 9.00 -4.78
N ILE A 2 -6.35 7.76 -4.29
CA ILE A 2 -5.68 7.40 -3.03
C ILE A 2 -4.19 7.78 -3.05
N HIS A 3 -3.53 7.69 -4.21
CA HIS A 3 -2.11 7.97 -4.33
C HIS A 3 -1.76 9.43 -3.98
N ASN A 4 -2.69 10.36 -4.10
CA ASN A 4 -2.47 11.75 -3.73
C ASN A 4 -2.08 11.94 -2.26
N ASN A 5 -2.49 11.01 -1.37
CA ASN A 5 -2.08 11.03 0.04
C ASN A 5 -0.58 10.72 0.26
N PHE A 6 0.11 10.21 -0.76
CA PHE A 6 1.50 9.74 -0.68
C PHE A 6 2.41 10.43 -1.69
N ARG A 7 1.99 11.56 -2.25
CA ARG A 7 2.79 12.37 -3.17
C ARG A 7 3.57 13.42 -2.39
N PRO A 8 4.85 13.64 -2.74
CA PRO A 8 5.72 14.54 -2.00
C PRO A 8 5.57 16.03 -2.37
N GLU A 9 4.86 16.35 -3.46
CA GLU A 9 4.73 17.73 -3.93
C GLU A 9 3.84 18.55 -3.00
N ASP A 10 4.24 19.77 -2.68
CA ASP A 10 3.63 20.65 -1.68
C ASP A 10 2.10 20.77 -1.79
N GLN A 11 1.57 20.69 -3.01
CA GLN A 11 0.12 20.78 -3.25
C GLN A 11 -0.68 19.56 -2.77
N TYR A 12 -0.01 18.45 -2.48
CA TYR A 12 -0.63 17.23 -1.94
C TYR A 12 -0.40 17.05 -0.45
N GLU A 13 0.49 17.85 0.13
CA GLU A 13 0.74 17.84 1.56
C GLU A 13 -0.49 18.30 2.34
N ASN A 14 -0.78 17.62 3.45
CA ASN A 14 -1.95 17.88 4.27
C ASN A 14 -3.28 17.91 3.45
N GLY A 15 -3.39 17.00 2.48
CA GLY A 15 -4.56 16.86 1.63
C GLY A 15 -5.85 16.56 2.40
N VAL A 16 -6.95 16.49 1.67
CA VAL A 16 -8.32 16.38 2.23
C VAL A 16 -8.59 15.17 3.12
N GLU A 17 -7.78 14.12 3.02
CA GLU A 17 -7.88 12.94 3.90
C GLU A 17 -6.98 13.03 5.14
N SER A 18 -5.95 13.88 5.15
CA SER A 18 -5.01 13.98 6.26
C SER A 18 -5.68 14.60 7.48
N ILE A 19 -5.74 13.85 8.59
CA ILE A 19 -6.23 14.35 9.87
C ILE A 19 -5.04 14.73 10.74
N TRP A 20 -4.02 13.89 10.77
CA TRP A 20 -2.79 14.13 11.50
C TRP A 20 -1.60 13.56 10.75
N ALA A 21 -0.58 14.39 10.58
CA ALA A 21 0.67 14.01 9.96
C ALA A 21 1.85 14.62 10.70
N ILE A 22 2.96 13.87 10.77
CA ILE A 22 4.24 14.41 11.20
C ILE A 22 4.72 15.32 10.07
N GLN A 23 4.92 16.59 10.41
CA GLN A 23 5.32 17.60 9.44
C GLN A 23 6.84 17.61 9.27
N TYR A 24 7.26 17.51 8.02
CA TYR A 24 8.64 17.70 7.61
C TYR A 24 8.75 18.92 6.71
N SER A 25 9.97 19.44 6.54
CA SER A 25 10.17 20.64 5.74
C SER A 25 11.50 20.63 5.00
N ARG A 26 11.58 21.44 3.96
CA ARG A 26 12.80 21.73 3.21
C ARG A 26 12.97 23.25 3.11
N ASN A 27 14.18 23.71 2.90
CA ASN A 27 14.47 25.14 2.73
C ASN A 27 14.02 26.02 3.92
N ASP A 28 14.06 25.47 5.13
CA ASP A 28 13.62 26.13 6.37
C ASP A 28 14.74 26.91 7.07
N GLY A 29 15.88 27.08 6.39
CA GLY A 29 17.06 27.77 6.91
C GLY A 29 18.02 26.87 7.68
N SER A 30 17.69 25.60 7.93
CA SER A 30 18.62 24.62 8.47
C SER A 30 19.49 24.00 7.37
N THR A 31 20.62 23.39 7.77
CA THR A 31 21.59 22.80 6.80
C THR A 31 20.96 21.71 5.92
N TYR A 32 20.03 20.94 6.47
CA TYR A 32 19.41 19.79 5.79
C TYR A 32 17.89 19.84 5.78
N GLY A 33 17.27 20.90 6.26
CA GLY A 33 15.84 20.95 6.51
C GLY A 33 15.43 20.05 7.69
N ASN A 34 14.17 20.08 8.04
CA ASN A 34 13.56 19.13 8.96
C ASN A 34 13.07 17.91 8.17
N LEU A 35 13.99 17.06 7.73
CA LEU A 35 13.74 15.94 6.82
C LEU A 35 13.41 14.66 7.58
N ASN A 36 12.62 13.81 6.95
CA ASN A 36 12.38 12.44 7.37
C ASN A 36 13.60 11.56 7.00
N TRP A 37 14.51 11.39 7.93
CA TRP A 37 15.70 10.57 7.74
C TRP A 37 15.42 9.07 7.79
N SER A 38 14.31 8.63 8.38
CA SER A 38 13.89 7.22 8.33
C SER A 38 13.50 6.78 6.92
N TYR A 39 13.29 7.72 6.01
CA TYR A 39 13.04 7.44 4.60
C TYR A 39 14.16 6.61 3.97
N GLY A 40 15.41 6.82 4.35
CA GLY A 40 16.54 6.02 3.87
C GLY A 40 16.44 4.54 4.15
N LEU A 41 15.63 4.13 5.14
CA LEU A 41 15.40 2.72 5.46
C LEU A 41 14.47 2.04 4.44
N ILE A 42 13.57 2.78 3.81
CA ILE A 42 12.54 2.23 2.92
C ILE A 42 12.83 2.43 1.44
N VAL A 43 13.70 3.39 1.09
CA VAL A 43 14.03 3.66 -0.31
C VAL A 43 14.76 2.46 -0.92
N PRO A 44 14.33 1.99 -2.10
CA PRO A 44 14.99 0.87 -2.77
C PRO A 44 16.36 1.26 -3.32
N ASN A 45 17.21 0.28 -3.55
CA ASN A 45 18.54 0.48 -4.12
C ASN A 45 18.48 0.50 -5.66
N ILE A 46 17.99 1.59 -6.24
CA ILE A 46 17.90 1.73 -7.71
C ILE A 46 19.27 2.02 -8.29
N PRO A 47 19.75 1.25 -9.28
CA PRO A 47 21.06 1.45 -9.90
C PRO A 47 21.24 2.88 -10.42
N ASP A 48 22.40 3.45 -10.15
CA ASP A 48 22.81 4.79 -10.61
C ASP A 48 21.85 5.95 -10.19
N VAL A 49 20.87 5.65 -9.34
CA VAL A 49 19.86 6.60 -8.90
C VAL A 49 19.81 6.72 -7.38
N THR A 50 19.45 5.65 -6.69
CA THR A 50 19.37 5.61 -5.22
C THR A 50 20.37 4.63 -4.62
N ASN A 51 21.57 4.57 -5.16
CA ASN A 51 22.63 3.73 -4.62
C ASN A 51 22.78 3.95 -3.11
N GLY A 52 22.72 2.86 -2.34
CA GLY A 52 22.81 2.91 -0.87
C GLY A 52 21.44 3.00 -0.17
N GLY A 53 20.33 2.89 -0.86
CA GLY A 53 19.02 2.67 -0.24
C GLY A 53 19.00 1.36 0.56
N CYS A 54 18.34 1.34 1.73
CA CYS A 54 18.31 0.17 2.60
C CYS A 54 17.32 -0.89 2.15
N ASP A 55 16.24 -0.50 1.47
CA ASP A 55 15.18 -1.39 0.97
C ASP A 55 14.64 -2.34 2.05
N PHE A 56 14.49 -1.85 3.26
CA PHE A 56 13.76 -2.52 4.34
C PHE A 56 12.26 -2.29 4.15
N TYR A 57 11.40 -2.78 4.95
CA TYR A 57 9.95 -2.58 4.84
C TYR A 57 9.38 -3.06 3.49
N LYS A 58 9.65 -4.31 3.17
CA LYS A 58 9.26 -4.93 1.90
C LYS A 58 7.84 -5.52 1.97
N PRO A 59 7.02 -5.30 0.93
CA PRO A 59 5.75 -6.01 0.79
C PRO A 59 5.98 -7.51 0.58
N SER A 60 5.35 -8.33 1.41
CA SER A 60 5.40 -9.79 1.26
C SER A 60 4.54 -10.27 0.08
N GLN A 61 4.80 -11.48 -0.42
CA GLN A 61 3.92 -12.13 -1.41
C GLN A 61 2.51 -12.32 -0.85
N ASN A 62 2.37 -12.61 0.43
CA ASN A 62 1.08 -12.70 1.12
C ASN A 62 0.28 -11.39 1.05
N LEU A 63 0.94 -10.23 1.10
CA LEU A 63 0.27 -8.95 0.90
C LEU A 63 -0.17 -8.77 -0.55
N VAL A 64 0.68 -9.10 -1.52
CA VAL A 64 0.33 -9.05 -2.95
C VAL A 64 -0.90 -9.92 -3.22
N ASN A 65 -0.89 -11.15 -2.71
CA ASN A 65 -2.00 -12.10 -2.85
C ASN A 65 -3.31 -11.57 -2.25
N ALA A 66 -3.25 -10.79 -1.16
CA ALA A 66 -4.43 -10.23 -0.52
C ALA A 66 -5.22 -9.25 -1.41
N PHE A 67 -4.56 -8.66 -2.40
CA PHE A 67 -5.21 -7.77 -3.37
C PHE A 67 -5.93 -8.51 -4.51
N LYS A 68 -5.82 -9.84 -4.61
CA LYS A 68 -6.57 -10.59 -5.62
C LYS A 68 -8.06 -10.39 -5.45
N THR A 69 -8.74 -10.28 -6.59
CA THR A 69 -10.20 -10.22 -6.64
C THR A 69 -10.76 -11.33 -7.49
N ASP A 70 -11.95 -11.78 -7.13
CA ASP A 70 -12.69 -12.78 -7.88
C ASP A 70 -13.30 -12.22 -9.17
N GLU A 71 -14.09 -13.03 -9.86
CA GLU A 71 -14.82 -12.67 -11.08
C GLU A 71 -15.85 -11.54 -10.87
N ASN A 72 -16.27 -11.31 -9.62
CA ASN A 72 -17.19 -10.24 -9.24
C ASN A 72 -16.46 -8.96 -8.79
N GLY A 73 -15.13 -8.95 -8.78
CA GLY A 73 -14.31 -7.84 -8.31
C GLY A 73 -14.28 -7.70 -6.79
N LEU A 74 -14.56 -8.78 -6.05
CA LEU A 74 -14.51 -8.81 -4.59
C LEU A 74 -13.25 -9.49 -4.09
N PRO A 75 -12.70 -9.07 -2.93
CA PRO A 75 -11.52 -9.71 -2.34
C PRO A 75 -11.76 -11.19 -2.02
N MET A 76 -10.80 -12.03 -2.31
CA MET A 76 -10.82 -13.47 -2.04
C MET A 76 -10.47 -13.76 -0.58
N ILE A 77 -11.29 -13.32 0.38
CA ILE A 77 -10.97 -13.21 1.82
C ILE A 77 -10.39 -14.51 2.41
N ASP A 78 -11.00 -15.64 2.13
CA ASP A 78 -10.63 -16.93 2.73
C ASP A 78 -9.57 -17.69 1.90
N THR A 79 -9.39 -17.37 0.61
CA THR A 79 -8.57 -18.13 -0.35
C THR A 79 -7.46 -17.31 -1.02
N PHE A 80 -7.31 -16.03 -0.68
CA PHE A 80 -6.35 -15.14 -1.37
C PHE A 80 -4.91 -15.69 -1.42
N ASN A 81 -4.49 -16.45 -0.41
CA ASN A 81 -3.12 -16.94 -0.26
C ASN A 81 -2.94 -18.43 -0.62
N ASP A 82 -3.90 -19.05 -1.28
CA ASP A 82 -3.78 -20.45 -1.70
C ASP A 82 -2.89 -20.60 -2.93
N ILE A 83 -2.93 -19.62 -3.82
CA ILE A 83 -2.09 -19.56 -5.03
C ILE A 83 -1.55 -18.14 -5.15
N ASN A 84 -0.28 -18.00 -5.53
CA ASN A 84 0.34 -16.70 -5.74
C ASN A 84 -0.32 -15.93 -6.88
N TYR A 85 -0.37 -14.63 -6.72
CA TYR A 85 -0.86 -13.70 -7.74
C TYR A 85 0.00 -13.76 -9.00
N GLU A 86 -0.66 -13.93 -10.13
CA GLU A 86 -0.08 -13.94 -11.48
C GLU A 86 -0.55 -12.72 -12.28
N MET A 87 0.36 -11.79 -12.51
CA MET A 87 0.08 -10.46 -13.06
C MET A 87 -0.71 -10.48 -14.40
N LYS A 88 -0.49 -11.53 -15.22
CA LYS A 88 -1.07 -11.63 -16.58
C LYS A 88 -2.45 -12.28 -16.63
N THR A 89 -2.86 -12.94 -15.56
CA THR A 89 -4.08 -13.76 -15.55
C THR A 89 -5.05 -13.38 -14.46
N ASP A 90 -4.55 -12.90 -13.32
CA ASP A 90 -5.40 -12.66 -12.17
C ASP A 90 -5.91 -11.23 -12.12
N ASN A 91 -7.15 -11.06 -11.69
CA ASN A 91 -7.69 -9.76 -11.32
C ASN A 91 -7.15 -9.33 -9.96
N ALA A 92 -6.91 -8.04 -9.80
CA ALA A 92 -6.53 -7.45 -8.53
C ALA A 92 -7.27 -6.14 -8.26
N ASP A 93 -7.33 -5.75 -7.00
CA ASP A 93 -7.71 -4.39 -6.59
C ASP A 93 -6.64 -3.40 -7.11
N PRO A 94 -7.01 -2.28 -7.75
CA PRO A 94 -6.04 -1.33 -8.30
C PRO A 94 -5.07 -0.76 -7.27
N ARG A 95 -5.42 -0.79 -5.98
CA ARG A 95 -4.52 -0.39 -4.89
C ARG A 95 -3.25 -1.24 -4.81
N LEU A 96 -3.26 -2.47 -5.34
CA LEU A 96 -2.04 -3.27 -5.48
C LEU A 96 -0.95 -2.47 -6.17
N PHE A 97 -1.26 -1.93 -7.34
CA PHE A 97 -0.29 -1.23 -8.19
C PHE A 97 0.05 0.18 -7.70
N LEU A 98 -0.70 0.71 -6.74
CA LEU A 98 -0.42 1.99 -6.06
C LEU A 98 0.37 1.80 -4.75
N THR A 99 0.47 0.56 -4.27
CA THR A 99 1.08 0.22 -2.98
C THR A 99 2.37 -0.56 -3.15
N VAL A 100 2.38 -1.51 -4.11
CA VAL A 100 3.46 -2.47 -4.30
C VAL A 100 4.10 -2.28 -5.67
N GLY A 101 5.38 -2.04 -5.68
CA GLY A 101 6.21 -2.12 -6.87
C GLY A 101 6.51 -3.57 -7.21
N ILE A 102 6.01 -4.00 -8.36
CA ILE A 102 6.10 -5.37 -8.86
C ILE A 102 7.06 -5.40 -10.05
N THR A 103 7.89 -6.43 -10.13
CA THR A 103 8.80 -6.66 -11.27
C THR A 103 8.07 -6.60 -12.60
N GLY A 104 8.66 -5.90 -13.56
CA GLY A 104 8.09 -5.65 -14.88
C GLY A 104 7.23 -4.39 -14.97
N LEU A 105 6.97 -3.71 -13.86
CA LEU A 105 6.21 -2.47 -13.81
C LEU A 105 7.10 -1.26 -13.49
N PRO A 106 6.65 -0.03 -13.84
CA PRO A 106 7.36 1.19 -13.52
C PRO A 106 7.44 1.45 -12.00
N TYR A 107 8.63 1.73 -11.50
CA TYR A 107 8.80 2.24 -10.13
C TYR A 107 8.26 3.68 -10.04
N MET A 108 7.46 3.95 -9.03
CA MET A 108 6.79 5.26 -8.82
C MET A 108 6.13 5.81 -10.08
N PHE A 109 5.55 4.92 -10.90
CA PHE A 109 4.86 5.21 -12.17
C PHE A 109 5.76 5.84 -13.25
N ASN A 110 7.06 5.95 -13.00
CA ASN A 110 8.03 6.51 -13.93
C ASN A 110 8.52 5.45 -14.91
N LYS A 111 8.11 5.56 -16.16
CA LYS A 111 8.39 4.58 -17.23
C LYS A 111 9.87 4.47 -17.62
N LYS A 112 10.73 5.34 -17.09
CA LYS A 112 12.18 5.23 -17.27
C LYS A 112 12.79 4.19 -16.33
N PHE A 113 12.09 3.82 -15.27
CA PHE A 113 12.57 2.92 -14.21
C PHE A 113 11.67 1.68 -14.14
N ILE A 114 11.92 0.69 -14.98
CA ILE A 114 11.21 -0.59 -14.93
C ILE A 114 11.93 -1.52 -13.98
N MET A 115 11.20 -2.01 -12.97
CA MET A 115 11.75 -2.93 -11.97
C MET A 115 12.06 -4.29 -12.57
N ASP A 116 13.17 -4.89 -12.16
CA ASP A 116 13.57 -6.23 -12.57
C ASP A 116 13.91 -7.12 -11.34
N HIS A 117 14.21 -8.38 -11.59
CA HIS A 117 14.63 -9.38 -10.58
C HIS A 117 16.14 -9.28 -10.27
N SER A 118 16.72 -8.10 -10.29
CA SER A 118 18.13 -7.93 -9.95
C SER A 118 18.32 -7.51 -8.51
N SER A 119 19.49 -7.81 -7.96
CA SER A 119 19.94 -7.29 -6.67
C SER A 119 20.09 -5.77 -6.69
N ALA A 120 20.09 -5.16 -7.87
CA ALA A 120 20.12 -3.74 -8.06
C ALA A 120 18.81 -3.07 -7.64
N TRP A 121 17.66 -3.74 -7.83
CA TRP A 121 16.35 -3.23 -7.42
C TRP A 121 15.94 -3.65 -6.02
N SER A 122 16.46 -4.75 -5.54
CA SER A 122 16.03 -5.31 -4.26
C SER A 122 17.23 -5.82 -3.47
N ARG A 123 17.46 -5.22 -2.33
CA ARG A 123 18.47 -5.70 -1.39
C ARG A 123 18.08 -7.10 -0.91
N SER A 124 18.97 -8.06 -1.16
CA SER A 124 18.74 -9.47 -0.80
C SER A 124 17.42 -10.04 -1.32
N GLY A 125 17.05 -9.72 -2.58
CA GLY A 125 15.79 -10.12 -3.18
C GLY A 125 15.53 -11.62 -3.18
N GLY A 126 16.57 -12.44 -3.34
CA GLY A 126 16.47 -13.91 -3.23
C GLY A 126 16.09 -14.41 -1.84
N LEU A 127 16.28 -13.60 -0.79
CA LEU A 127 15.91 -13.95 0.59
C LEU A 127 14.60 -13.29 1.04
N TYR A 128 14.39 -12.01 0.68
CA TYR A 128 13.27 -11.20 1.17
C TYR A 128 12.27 -10.85 0.09
N GLY A 129 12.41 -11.37 -1.13
CA GLY A 129 11.56 -11.07 -2.28
C GLY A 129 11.95 -9.77 -3.00
N TYR A 130 11.37 -9.59 -4.19
CA TYR A 130 11.70 -8.50 -5.12
C TYR A 130 10.71 -7.34 -5.09
N ASN A 131 9.59 -7.49 -4.38
CA ASN A 131 8.61 -6.42 -4.25
C ASN A 131 9.17 -5.26 -3.42
N VAL A 132 8.84 -4.03 -3.81
CA VAL A 132 9.21 -2.81 -3.09
C VAL A 132 7.97 -2.02 -2.72
N THR A 133 8.03 -1.20 -1.68
CA THR A 133 6.90 -0.32 -1.35
C THR A 133 6.86 0.88 -2.29
N LEU A 134 5.66 1.28 -2.73
CA LEU A 134 5.46 2.54 -3.46
C LEU A 134 4.91 3.63 -2.54
N LYS A 135 4.10 3.26 -1.54
CA LYS A 135 3.62 4.25 -0.57
C LYS A 135 4.81 4.86 0.18
N GLN A 136 4.77 6.19 0.33
CA GLN A 136 5.80 6.97 1.01
C GLN A 136 7.18 6.94 0.33
N ASN A 137 7.25 6.48 -0.92
CA ASN A 137 8.42 6.63 -1.75
C ASN A 137 8.27 7.80 -2.74
N VAL A 138 9.37 8.22 -3.31
CA VAL A 138 9.47 9.40 -4.19
C VAL A 138 9.96 8.96 -5.56
N ASP A 139 9.37 9.52 -6.62
CA ASP A 139 9.86 9.30 -7.98
C ASP A 139 11.31 9.75 -8.09
N PRO A 140 12.23 8.94 -8.61
CA PRO A 140 13.62 9.31 -8.86
C PRO A 140 13.79 10.61 -9.66
N ALA A 141 12.83 10.97 -10.49
CA ALA A 141 12.85 12.25 -11.21
C ALA A 141 12.80 13.49 -10.29
N LEU A 142 12.41 13.30 -9.02
CA LEU A 142 12.28 14.35 -8.02
C LEU A 142 13.49 14.41 -7.06
N ILE A 143 14.59 13.70 -7.38
CA ILE A 143 15.86 13.79 -6.64
C ILE A 143 16.37 15.22 -6.64
N GLY A 144 16.88 15.65 -5.49
CA GLY A 144 17.34 17.02 -5.26
C GLY A 144 16.24 17.98 -4.80
N THR A 145 14.96 17.62 -5.00
CA THR A 145 13.82 18.44 -4.54
C THR A 145 13.04 17.76 -3.41
N TYR A 146 12.59 16.54 -3.62
CA TYR A 146 11.78 15.78 -2.65
C TYR A 146 12.45 14.48 -2.20
N LEU A 147 13.55 14.12 -2.80
CA LEU A 147 14.44 13.06 -2.38
C LEU A 147 15.85 13.63 -2.28
N ILE A 148 16.33 13.78 -1.08
CA ILE A 148 17.56 14.50 -0.78
C ILE A 148 18.59 13.51 -0.23
N HIS A 149 19.80 13.57 -0.78
CA HIS A 149 20.92 12.77 -0.31
C HIS A 149 21.91 13.66 0.49
N GLY A 150 21.95 13.38 1.80
CA GLY A 150 23.04 13.85 2.67
C GLY A 150 23.95 12.69 3.01
N SER A 151 24.09 12.37 4.29
CA SER A 151 24.73 11.11 4.73
C SER A 151 23.91 9.88 4.34
N TYR A 152 22.59 10.05 4.26
CA TYR A 152 21.61 9.05 3.86
C TYR A 152 20.51 9.72 3.04
N TRP A 153 19.66 8.91 2.40
CA TRP A 153 18.46 9.40 1.73
C TRP A 153 17.43 9.90 2.75
N ALA A 154 16.82 11.04 2.47
CA ALA A 154 15.78 11.66 3.28
C ALA A 154 14.75 12.36 2.39
N SER A 155 13.56 12.59 2.90
CA SER A 155 12.48 13.28 2.18
C SER A 155 11.82 14.33 3.08
N PRO A 156 11.43 15.50 2.55
CA PRO A 156 10.60 16.47 3.26
C PRO A 156 9.12 16.06 3.29
N MET A 157 8.73 14.97 2.65
CA MET A 157 7.36 14.50 2.57
C MET A 157 6.80 14.21 3.96
N ASN A 158 5.63 14.77 4.26
CA ASN A 158 4.91 14.54 5.51
C ASN A 158 4.54 13.07 5.69
N ARG A 159 4.63 12.60 6.93
CA ARG A 159 4.21 11.25 7.29
C ARG A 159 2.79 11.30 7.85
N ILE A 160 1.81 10.88 7.08
CA ILE A 160 0.44 10.71 7.58
C ILE A 160 0.44 9.61 8.64
N VAL A 161 -0.08 9.95 9.82
CA VAL A 161 -0.28 9.03 10.94
C VAL A 161 -1.75 8.61 11.01
N PHE A 162 -2.65 9.53 10.69
CA PHE A 162 -4.09 9.28 10.74
C PHE A 162 -4.80 10.02 9.60
N ARG A 163 -5.68 9.33 8.88
CA ARG A 163 -6.42 9.88 7.75
C ARG A 163 -7.89 9.47 7.75
N TYR A 164 -8.71 10.19 7.03
CA TYR A 164 -10.18 10.06 7.09
C TYR A 164 -10.69 8.65 6.72
N ALA A 165 -10.00 7.92 5.86
CA ALA A 165 -10.34 6.53 5.58
C ALA A 165 -10.30 5.65 6.84
N ASP A 166 -9.44 5.96 7.81
CA ASP A 166 -9.36 5.23 9.08
C ASP A 166 -10.61 5.46 9.91
N VAL A 167 -11.07 6.70 10.03
CA VAL A 167 -12.34 7.03 10.70
C VAL A 167 -13.52 6.30 10.07
N ILE A 168 -13.57 6.23 8.72
CA ILE A 168 -14.64 5.51 8.01
C ILE A 168 -14.60 4.01 8.35
N LEU A 169 -13.43 3.40 8.31
CA LEU A 169 -13.30 1.95 8.53
C LEU A 169 -13.37 1.56 10.01
N GLU A 170 -12.94 2.40 10.94
CA GLU A 170 -13.21 2.21 12.37
C GLU A 170 -14.71 2.28 12.67
N ARG A 171 -15.41 3.26 12.08
CA ARG A 171 -16.86 3.31 12.18
C ARG A 171 -17.50 2.07 11.57
N ALA A 172 -17.05 1.62 10.40
CA ALA A 172 -17.57 0.40 9.77
C ALA A 172 -17.39 -0.82 10.67
N GLU A 173 -16.26 -0.92 11.35
CA GLU A 173 -16.00 -1.98 12.31
C GLU A 173 -16.96 -1.91 13.52
N ALA A 174 -17.14 -0.74 14.09
CA ALA A 174 -18.09 -0.53 15.19
C ALA A 174 -19.52 -0.92 14.80
N GLU A 175 -19.99 -0.49 13.62
CA GLU A 175 -21.31 -0.85 13.08
C GLU A 175 -21.44 -2.38 12.88
N ALA A 176 -20.42 -3.03 12.33
CA ALA A 176 -20.41 -4.49 12.18
C ALA A 176 -20.47 -5.20 13.54
N GLN A 177 -19.71 -4.74 14.53
CA GLN A 177 -19.74 -5.31 15.88
C GLN A 177 -21.09 -5.14 16.59
N LEU A 178 -21.80 -4.05 16.32
CA LEU A 178 -23.16 -3.82 16.80
C LEU A 178 -24.24 -4.62 16.05
N GLY A 179 -23.87 -5.31 14.96
CA GLY A 179 -24.80 -6.06 14.12
C GLY A 179 -25.47 -5.22 13.02
N ASN A 180 -25.04 -3.98 12.83
CA ASN A 180 -25.53 -3.10 11.77
C ASN A 180 -24.78 -3.35 10.44
N SER A 181 -24.81 -4.62 9.97
CA SER A 181 -24.03 -5.06 8.81
C SER A 181 -24.26 -4.21 7.56
N ALA A 182 -25.49 -3.78 7.30
CA ALA A 182 -25.80 -2.96 6.13
C ALA A 182 -25.08 -1.59 6.14
N GLU A 183 -24.99 -0.91 7.30
CA GLU A 183 -24.28 0.35 7.42
C GLU A 183 -22.77 0.12 7.35
N ALA A 184 -22.26 -0.95 7.97
CA ALA A 184 -20.85 -1.34 7.87
C ALA A 184 -20.42 -1.54 6.40
N ILE A 185 -21.19 -2.30 5.63
CA ILE A 185 -20.92 -2.55 4.19
C ILE A 185 -21.02 -1.26 3.37
N LYS A 186 -21.96 -0.39 3.66
CA LYS A 186 -22.06 0.91 3.00
C LYS A 186 -20.82 1.77 3.22
N LEU A 187 -20.26 1.78 4.43
CA LEU A 187 -19.01 2.49 4.74
C LEU A 187 -17.80 1.86 4.04
N VAL A 188 -17.68 0.54 4.04
CA VAL A 188 -16.69 -0.19 3.24
C VAL A 188 -16.79 0.18 1.76
N ASN A 189 -17.99 0.22 1.21
CA ASN A 189 -18.23 0.56 -0.19
C ASN A 189 -17.83 2.00 -0.55
N GLN A 190 -17.81 2.94 0.39
CA GLN A 190 -17.25 4.28 0.14
C GLN A 190 -15.75 4.19 -0.18
N ILE A 191 -15.01 3.40 0.60
CA ILE A 191 -13.58 3.16 0.37
C ILE A 191 -13.36 2.43 -0.96
N ARG A 192 -14.13 1.38 -1.23
CA ARG A 192 -14.02 0.59 -2.46
C ARG A 192 -14.35 1.40 -3.72
N THR A 193 -15.37 2.26 -3.66
CA THR A 193 -15.71 3.16 -4.78
C THR A 193 -14.56 4.10 -5.11
N ARG A 194 -13.91 4.67 -4.09
CA ARG A 194 -12.71 5.47 -4.28
C ARG A 194 -11.55 4.64 -4.81
N ALA A 195 -11.32 3.43 -4.27
CA ALA A 195 -10.27 2.52 -4.73
C ALA A 195 -10.43 2.16 -6.22
N ALA A 196 -11.64 1.80 -6.63
CA ALA A 196 -11.96 1.49 -8.03
C ALA A 196 -11.70 2.69 -8.98
N GLY A 197 -11.89 3.93 -8.49
CA GLY A 197 -11.60 5.16 -9.23
C GLY A 197 -10.14 5.62 -9.17
N SER A 198 -9.30 5.00 -8.33
CA SER A 198 -7.89 5.38 -8.13
C SER A 198 -6.98 4.74 -9.17
N THR A 199 -7.25 4.98 -10.45
CA THR A 199 -6.51 4.37 -11.56
C THR A 199 -5.75 5.37 -12.42
N GLN A 200 -5.74 6.65 -12.08
CA GLN A 200 -5.16 7.71 -12.90
C GLN A 200 -3.68 7.47 -13.22
N MET A 201 -2.88 7.06 -12.23
CA MET A 201 -1.44 6.83 -12.39
C MET A 201 -1.11 5.53 -13.14
N ILE A 202 -2.07 4.61 -13.21
CA ILE A 202 -1.92 3.25 -13.77
C ILE A 202 -2.87 2.99 -14.96
N ALA A 203 -3.47 4.04 -15.53
CA ALA A 203 -4.50 3.91 -16.55
C ALA A 203 -4.05 3.14 -17.80
N ASP A 204 -2.78 3.20 -18.15
CA ASP A 204 -2.22 2.48 -19.30
C ASP A 204 -1.68 1.07 -18.97
N TYR A 205 -1.67 0.67 -17.69
CA TYR A 205 -1.10 -0.60 -17.25
C TYR A 205 -1.78 -1.82 -17.89
N PRO A 206 -3.12 -1.88 -18.03
CA PRO A 206 -3.75 -3.01 -18.70
C PRO A 206 -3.24 -3.20 -20.12
N ASN A 207 -3.21 -2.14 -20.91
CA ASN A 207 -2.81 -2.20 -22.32
C ASN A 207 -1.30 -2.41 -22.50
N LYS A 208 -0.49 -1.82 -21.61
CA LYS A 208 0.96 -1.80 -21.78
C LYS A 208 1.67 -2.98 -21.11
N TYR A 209 1.21 -3.36 -19.93
CA TYR A 209 1.84 -4.39 -19.13
C TYR A 209 0.99 -5.65 -18.96
N GLY A 210 -0.25 -5.65 -19.48
CA GLY A 210 -1.18 -6.79 -19.42
C GLY A 210 -1.61 -7.12 -18.00
N VAL A 211 -1.72 -6.12 -17.12
CA VAL A 211 -2.30 -6.30 -15.80
C VAL A 211 -3.82 -6.21 -15.86
N HIS A 212 -4.49 -6.87 -14.93
CA HIS A 212 -5.92 -6.81 -14.79
C HIS A 212 -6.27 -6.25 -13.42
N PHE A 213 -7.06 -5.17 -13.37
CA PHE A 213 -7.61 -4.70 -12.11
C PHE A 213 -9.12 -4.57 -12.19
N TYR A 214 -9.78 -5.14 -11.19
CA TYR A 214 -11.22 -5.18 -11.09
C TYR A 214 -11.63 -5.09 -9.63
N CYS A 215 -12.25 -3.99 -9.24
CA CYS A 215 -12.70 -3.72 -7.89
C CYS A 215 -14.14 -3.25 -7.93
N LYS A 216 -15.04 -3.96 -7.23
CA LYS A 216 -16.47 -3.67 -7.15
C LYS A 216 -16.94 -3.57 -5.71
N ASN A 217 -18.05 -2.88 -5.53
CA ASN A 217 -18.72 -2.77 -4.26
C ASN A 217 -19.41 -4.08 -3.88
N TYR A 218 -19.46 -4.36 -2.59
CA TYR A 218 -20.28 -5.44 -2.05
C TYR A 218 -21.76 -5.12 -2.26
N THR A 219 -22.54 -6.13 -2.66
CA THR A 219 -23.98 -6.03 -2.89
C THR A 219 -24.69 -7.16 -2.12
N GLY A 220 -25.92 -6.93 -1.70
CA GLY A 220 -26.68 -7.91 -0.94
C GLY A 220 -26.59 -7.73 0.58
N SER A 221 -27.01 -8.76 1.30
CA SER A 221 -27.04 -8.79 2.77
C SER A 221 -25.95 -9.70 3.30
N TYR A 222 -25.31 -9.30 4.39
CA TYR A 222 -24.21 -10.03 5.03
C TYR A 222 -24.55 -10.30 6.50
N SER A 223 -24.13 -11.45 7.01
CA SER A 223 -24.16 -11.73 8.43
C SER A 223 -23.23 -10.76 9.19
N LYS A 224 -23.39 -10.70 10.51
CA LYS A 224 -22.45 -9.92 11.36
C LYS A 224 -21.02 -10.42 11.20
N GLU A 225 -20.83 -11.72 11.18
CA GLU A 225 -19.54 -12.38 11.07
C GLU A 225 -18.87 -12.06 9.71
N ASP A 226 -19.64 -12.10 8.62
CA ASP A 226 -19.12 -11.75 7.29
C ASP A 226 -18.81 -10.26 7.18
N ALA A 227 -19.66 -9.40 7.73
CA ALA A 227 -19.39 -7.96 7.74
C ALA A 227 -18.10 -7.63 8.49
N ILE A 228 -17.81 -8.29 9.62
CA ILE A 228 -16.55 -8.13 10.37
C ILE A 228 -15.36 -8.58 9.51
N LYS A 229 -15.44 -9.75 8.84
CA LYS A 229 -14.39 -10.23 7.95
C LYS A 229 -14.13 -9.25 6.80
N ILE A 230 -15.18 -8.74 6.20
CA ILE A 230 -15.13 -7.77 5.10
C ILE A 230 -14.42 -6.48 5.55
N VAL A 231 -14.80 -5.91 6.69
CA VAL A 231 -14.17 -4.72 7.24
C VAL A 231 -12.69 -4.94 7.54
N LYS A 232 -12.34 -6.07 8.17
CA LYS A 232 -10.94 -6.43 8.45
C LYS A 232 -10.10 -6.57 7.18
N MET A 233 -10.67 -7.15 6.13
CA MET A 233 -9.99 -7.25 4.83
C MET A 233 -9.84 -5.87 4.17
N GLU A 234 -10.87 -5.06 4.19
CA GLU A 234 -10.81 -3.71 3.62
C GLU A 234 -9.78 -2.83 4.33
N ARG A 235 -9.67 -2.88 5.67
CA ARG A 235 -8.59 -2.21 6.42
C ARG A 235 -7.21 -2.69 5.97
N ARG A 236 -7.05 -4.01 5.79
CA ARG A 236 -5.78 -4.58 5.31
C ARG A 236 -5.37 -4.05 3.95
N LEU A 237 -6.31 -3.95 3.00
CA LEU A 237 -6.05 -3.46 1.64
C LEU A 237 -5.81 -1.95 1.63
N GLU A 238 -6.61 -1.20 2.35
CA GLU A 238 -6.55 0.25 2.39
C GLU A 238 -5.27 0.77 3.05
N PHE A 239 -4.90 0.21 4.19
CA PHE A 239 -3.73 0.63 4.97
C PHE A 239 -2.48 -0.22 4.73
N ALA A 240 -2.47 -1.01 3.66
CA ALA A 240 -1.29 -1.77 3.26
C ALA A 240 -0.06 -0.85 3.18
N MET A 241 1.04 -1.24 3.82
CA MET A 241 2.30 -0.49 3.90
C MET A 241 2.20 0.89 4.61
N GLU A 242 1.18 1.09 5.45
CA GLU A 242 1.05 2.28 6.32
C GLU A 242 1.35 1.99 7.80
N SER A 243 1.71 0.75 8.13
CA SER A 243 2.05 0.23 9.47
C SER A 243 0.86 -0.13 10.37
N GLU A 244 -0.39 0.02 9.91
CA GLU A 244 -1.61 -0.22 10.70
C GLU A 244 -1.86 -1.70 11.02
N ARG A 245 -1.47 -2.61 10.13
CA ARG A 245 -1.87 -4.03 10.21
C ARG A 245 -1.52 -4.72 11.52
N PHE A 246 -0.35 -4.46 12.09
CA PHE A 246 0.06 -5.10 13.35
C PHE A 246 -0.80 -4.63 14.52
N PHE A 247 -1.10 -3.34 14.58
CA PHE A 247 -1.96 -2.78 15.62
C PHE A 247 -3.39 -3.30 15.51
N ASP A 248 -3.92 -3.42 14.29
CA ASP A 248 -5.22 -4.04 14.03
C ASP A 248 -5.27 -5.49 14.54
N LEU A 249 -4.27 -6.30 14.20
CA LEU A 249 -4.19 -7.69 14.67
C LEU A 249 -4.10 -7.81 16.19
N VAL A 250 -3.36 -6.91 16.83
CA VAL A 250 -3.24 -6.89 18.31
C VAL A 250 -4.57 -6.52 18.95
N ARG A 251 -5.24 -5.46 18.52
CA ARG A 251 -6.52 -5.04 19.10
C ARG A 251 -7.67 -6.02 18.83
N TRP A 252 -7.59 -6.81 17.74
CA TRP A 252 -8.52 -7.92 17.47
C TRP A 252 -8.20 -9.20 18.23
N GLY A 253 -7.05 -9.28 18.93
CA GLY A 253 -6.59 -10.49 19.60
C GLY A 253 -6.12 -11.59 18.64
N GLU A 254 -5.83 -11.27 17.38
CA GLU A 254 -5.53 -12.22 16.32
C GLU A 254 -4.04 -12.31 15.97
N ALA A 255 -3.19 -11.45 16.53
CA ALA A 255 -1.79 -11.33 16.12
C ALA A 255 -1.04 -12.66 16.18
N SER A 256 -1.16 -13.39 17.29
CA SER A 256 -0.47 -14.68 17.46
C SER A 256 -0.92 -15.70 16.40
N THR A 257 -2.22 -15.86 16.21
CA THR A 257 -2.77 -16.83 15.25
C THR A 257 -2.38 -16.51 13.83
N VAL A 258 -2.57 -15.25 13.41
CA VAL A 258 -2.29 -14.82 12.04
C VAL A 258 -0.79 -14.91 11.71
N LEU A 259 0.07 -14.47 12.62
CA LEU A 259 1.52 -14.51 12.39
C LEU A 259 2.07 -15.94 12.40
N ASN A 260 1.61 -16.82 13.29
CA ASN A 260 2.03 -18.22 13.30
C ASN A 260 1.59 -18.95 12.02
N ASN A 261 0.35 -18.72 11.56
CA ASN A 261 -0.13 -19.30 10.31
C ASN A 261 0.67 -18.76 9.10
N TYR A 262 0.99 -17.48 9.08
CA TYR A 262 1.85 -16.88 8.05
C TYR A 262 3.23 -17.57 8.03
N PHE A 263 3.91 -17.63 9.16
CA PHE A 263 5.24 -18.26 9.23
C PHE A 263 5.23 -19.75 8.94
N ALA A 264 4.18 -20.47 9.29
CA ALA A 264 4.05 -21.89 8.95
C ALA A 264 3.99 -22.08 7.42
N LYS A 265 3.22 -21.24 6.73
CA LYS A 265 3.07 -21.30 5.26
C LYS A 265 4.33 -20.83 4.52
N GLU A 266 5.04 -19.84 5.02
CA GLU A 266 6.26 -19.30 4.38
C GLU A 266 7.48 -20.23 4.56
N LYS A 267 7.36 -21.29 5.38
CA LYS A 267 8.43 -22.30 5.54
C LYS A 267 8.34 -23.46 4.54
N GLU A 268 7.21 -23.61 3.87
CA GLU A 268 6.98 -24.62 2.85
C GLU A 268 7.50 -24.13 1.48
#